data_ec270600d99c4bababf77cfc880c266d
#
_entry.id   ec270600d99c4bababf77cfc880c266d
#
_cell.length_a   1.000
_cell.length_b   1.000
_cell.length_c   1.000
_cell.angle_alpha   90.00
_cell.angle_beta   90.00
_cell.angle_gamma   90.00
#
_symmetry.space_group_name_H-M   'P 1'
#
loop_
_entity.id
_entity.type
_entity.pdbx_description
1 polymer ?
#
loop_
_entity_poly.entity_id
_entity_poly.type
_entity_poly.pdbx_seq_one_letter_code
_entity_poly.pdbx_strand_id
1 'polypeptide(L)'
;MQNVLIRYNNVKLILKNNRKEESMLETLTRRSLQLLRMLYEKGKATNTYSLHVKQDALAKELGVSRQALNVHLRKLRDTSCIRTGRGFIDVTEKGLSSLGLSMNPAFILMKISPVKRIHVYEKIKELSVQRAFRIAGDVDALLIVEREKLDDTLKKLYLIEGIQDTRSYVTIETIK
;
A
#
# COMPACT_ATOMS: atom_id res chain seq x y z
N MET A 1 -19.53 -4.39 31.50
CA MET A 1 -19.33 -5.73 30.90
C MET A 1 -18.96 -5.71 29.40
N GLN A 2 -19.45 -4.79 28.57
CA GLN A 2 -19.13 -4.73 27.12
C GLN A 2 -17.66 -4.47 26.81
N ASN A 3 -16.92 -3.69 27.58
CA ASN A 3 -15.51 -3.36 27.33
C ASN A 3 -14.53 -4.54 27.54
N VAL A 4 -14.92 -5.54 28.33
CA VAL A 4 -14.09 -6.74 28.56
C VAL A 4 -14.19 -7.70 27.36
N LEU A 5 -15.38 -7.83 26.78
CA LEU A 5 -15.63 -8.68 25.60
C LEU A 5 -14.90 -8.20 24.34
N ILE A 6 -14.81 -6.87 24.13
CA ILE A 6 -14.10 -6.29 22.98
C ILE A 6 -12.59 -6.52 23.09
N ARG A 7 -12.01 -6.40 24.29
CA ARG A 7 -10.60 -6.73 24.54
C ARG A 7 -10.31 -8.22 24.32
N TYR A 8 -11.21 -9.09 24.75
CA TYR A 8 -11.05 -10.54 24.59
C TYR A 8 -11.11 -10.97 23.13
N ASN A 9 -11.97 -10.38 22.32
CA ASN A 9 -12.08 -10.67 20.89
C ASN A 9 -10.88 -10.14 20.08
N ASN A 10 -10.33 -8.98 20.43
CA ASN A 10 -9.11 -8.45 19.80
C ASN A 10 -7.87 -9.29 20.14
N VAL A 11 -7.72 -9.73 21.38
CA VAL A 11 -6.63 -10.64 21.78
C VAL A 11 -6.75 -11.99 21.07
N LYS A 12 -7.97 -12.52 20.93
CA LYS A 12 -8.23 -13.79 20.24
C LYS A 12 -7.96 -13.71 18.73
N LEU A 13 -8.18 -12.55 18.11
CA LEU A 13 -7.87 -12.28 16.69
C LEU A 13 -6.35 -12.17 16.45
N ILE A 14 -5.63 -11.50 17.35
CA ILE A 14 -4.17 -11.38 17.32
C ILE A 14 -3.52 -12.75 17.53
N LEU A 15 -3.99 -13.54 18.49
CA LEU A 15 -3.49 -14.90 18.75
C LEU A 15 -3.82 -15.87 17.59
N LYS A 16 -4.92 -15.68 16.89
CA LYS A 16 -5.28 -16.48 15.71
C LYS A 16 -4.41 -16.15 14.49
N ASN A 17 -4.04 -14.89 14.31
CA ASN A 17 -3.10 -14.47 13.25
C ASN A 17 -1.69 -14.97 13.55
N ASN A 18 -1.20 -14.84 14.79
CA ASN A 18 0.11 -15.37 15.18
C ASN A 18 0.20 -16.90 15.01
N ARG A 19 -0.85 -17.67 15.39
CA ARG A 19 -0.87 -19.12 15.16
C ARG A 19 -0.87 -19.50 13.68
N LYS A 20 -1.50 -18.70 12.82
CA LYS A 20 -1.49 -18.93 11.35
C LYS A 20 -0.12 -18.62 10.76
N GLU A 21 0.57 -17.58 11.25
CA GLU A 21 1.93 -17.24 10.85
C GLU A 21 2.95 -18.26 11.38
N GLU A 22 2.82 -18.73 12.62
CA GLU A 22 3.64 -19.82 13.18
C GLU A 22 3.46 -21.12 12.39
N SER A 23 2.22 -21.50 12.04
CA SER A 23 1.95 -22.71 11.24
C SER A 23 2.51 -22.61 9.82
N MET A 24 2.58 -21.43 9.23
CA MET A 24 3.21 -21.21 7.92
C MET A 24 4.74 -21.29 8.00
N LEU A 25 5.34 -20.81 9.07
CA LEU A 25 6.78 -20.90 9.29
C LEU A 25 7.23 -22.34 9.56
N GLU A 26 6.40 -23.15 10.23
CA GLU A 26 6.66 -24.59 10.47
C GLU A 26 6.69 -25.42 9.18
N THR A 27 6.05 -24.94 8.09
CA THR A 27 6.04 -25.64 6.79
C THR A 27 7.28 -25.35 5.93
N LEU A 28 8.06 -24.30 6.27
CA LEU A 28 9.23 -23.94 5.50
C LEU A 28 10.47 -24.75 5.93
N THR A 29 11.11 -25.42 4.98
CA THR A 29 12.36 -26.11 5.23
C THR A 29 13.46 -25.10 5.56
N ARG A 30 14.51 -25.55 6.27
CA ARG A 30 15.71 -24.74 6.58
C ARG A 30 16.30 -24.10 5.31
N ARG A 31 16.33 -24.85 4.20
CA ARG A 31 16.83 -24.33 2.91
C ARG A 31 15.93 -23.25 2.31
N SER A 32 14.61 -23.40 2.43
CA SER A 32 13.65 -22.39 1.99
C SER A 32 13.80 -21.08 2.76
N LEU A 33 14.00 -21.15 4.08
CA LEU A 33 14.25 -19.96 4.91
C LEU A 33 15.61 -19.31 4.57
N GLN A 34 16.63 -20.09 4.31
CA GLN A 34 17.93 -19.58 3.88
C GLN A 34 17.84 -18.87 2.52
N LEU A 35 17.11 -19.46 1.57
CA LEU A 35 16.85 -18.83 0.27
C LEU A 35 16.06 -17.53 0.43
N LEU A 36 15.00 -17.52 1.24
CA LEU A 36 14.18 -16.33 1.50
C LEU A 36 15.02 -15.19 2.09
N ARG A 37 15.91 -15.51 3.05
CA ARG A 37 16.84 -14.54 3.63
C ARG A 37 17.78 -13.97 2.58
N MET A 38 18.38 -14.82 1.75
CA MET A 38 19.27 -14.39 0.67
C MET A 38 18.55 -13.49 -0.35
N LEU A 39 17.29 -13.80 -0.70
CA LEU A 39 16.47 -12.98 -1.59
C LEU A 39 16.18 -11.61 -0.97
N TYR A 40 15.88 -11.57 0.32
CA TYR A 40 15.66 -10.32 1.05
C TYR A 40 16.92 -9.46 1.11
N GLU A 41 18.06 -10.04 1.49
CA GLU A 41 19.34 -9.34 1.65
C GLU A 41 19.90 -8.79 0.33
N LYS A 42 19.70 -9.52 -0.78
CA LYS A 42 20.15 -9.11 -2.12
C LYS A 42 19.10 -8.34 -2.91
N GLY A 43 17.85 -8.39 -2.47
CA GLY A 43 16.74 -7.72 -3.12
C GLY A 43 16.74 -6.21 -2.85
N LYS A 44 16.28 -5.43 -3.83
CA LYS A 44 15.99 -4.01 -3.65
C LYS A 44 14.50 -3.85 -3.35
N ALA A 45 14.16 -3.14 -2.28
CA ALA A 45 12.78 -2.76 -2.01
C ALA A 45 12.29 -1.81 -3.12
N THR A 46 11.16 -2.14 -3.73
CA THR A 46 10.54 -1.32 -4.78
C THR A 46 9.04 -1.18 -4.52
N ASN A 47 8.50 0.01 -4.74
CA ASN A 47 7.06 0.19 -4.80
C ASN A 47 6.60 -0.10 -6.22
N THR A 48 5.56 -0.91 -6.38
CA THR A 48 4.98 -1.25 -7.67
C THR A 48 3.46 -1.17 -7.62
N TYR A 49 2.85 -0.73 -8.69
CA TYR A 49 1.41 -0.85 -8.89
C TYR A 49 1.13 -2.16 -9.61
N SER A 50 0.56 -3.12 -8.91
CA SER A 50 0.28 -4.45 -9.43
C SER A 50 -1.19 -4.60 -9.78
N LEU A 51 -1.47 -4.97 -11.02
CA LEU A 51 -2.81 -5.30 -11.50
C LEU A 51 -2.95 -6.81 -11.65
N HIS A 52 -3.92 -7.38 -10.93
CA HIS A 52 -4.27 -8.80 -11.01
C HIS A 52 -5.56 -8.97 -11.82
N VAL A 53 -5.42 -9.07 -13.14
CA VAL A 53 -6.55 -9.15 -14.05
C VAL A 53 -6.25 -10.13 -15.19
N LYS A 54 -7.31 -10.77 -15.71
CA LYS A 54 -7.19 -11.59 -16.93
C LYS A 54 -7.03 -10.66 -18.14
N GLN A 55 -6.13 -11.01 -19.05
CA GLN A 55 -5.88 -10.21 -20.27
C GLN A 55 -7.13 -10.01 -21.12
N ASP A 56 -8.06 -10.98 -21.14
CA ASP A 56 -9.32 -10.84 -21.88
C ASP A 56 -10.21 -9.74 -21.31
N ALA A 57 -10.25 -9.59 -19.98
CA ALA A 57 -10.98 -8.51 -19.33
C ALA A 57 -10.34 -7.13 -19.65
N LEU A 58 -9.01 -7.05 -19.60
CA LEU A 58 -8.29 -5.84 -19.94
C LEU A 58 -8.46 -5.45 -21.42
N ALA A 59 -8.43 -6.40 -22.32
CA ALA A 59 -8.68 -6.17 -23.75
C ALA A 59 -10.08 -5.61 -23.99
N LYS A 60 -11.08 -6.19 -23.32
CA LYS A 60 -12.48 -5.73 -23.37
C LYS A 60 -12.63 -4.30 -22.83
N GLU A 61 -12.01 -4.00 -21.71
CA GLU A 61 -12.04 -2.67 -21.10
C GLU A 61 -11.41 -1.60 -22.00
N LEU A 62 -10.29 -1.94 -22.66
CA LEU A 62 -9.62 -1.07 -23.64
C LEU A 62 -10.30 -1.01 -25.01
N GLY A 63 -11.30 -1.84 -25.27
CA GLY A 63 -11.98 -1.92 -26.58
C GLY A 63 -11.10 -2.45 -27.70
N VAL A 64 -10.09 -3.29 -27.40
CA VAL A 64 -9.15 -3.85 -28.38
C VAL A 64 -9.20 -5.37 -28.40
N SER A 65 -8.71 -5.97 -29.50
CA SER A 65 -8.55 -7.43 -29.55
C SER A 65 -7.43 -7.89 -28.60
N ARG A 66 -7.49 -9.16 -28.15
CA ARG A 66 -6.43 -9.76 -27.33
C ARG A 66 -5.07 -9.74 -28.03
N GLN A 67 -5.03 -9.89 -29.36
CA GLN A 67 -3.80 -9.81 -30.13
C GLN A 67 -3.21 -8.39 -30.10
N ALA A 68 -4.03 -7.37 -30.30
CA ALA A 68 -3.61 -5.97 -30.19
C ALA A 68 -3.11 -5.64 -28.78
N LEU A 69 -3.83 -6.09 -27.73
CA LEU A 69 -3.38 -5.95 -26.35
C LEU A 69 -1.99 -6.55 -26.15
N ASN A 70 -1.74 -7.77 -26.65
CA ASN A 70 -0.45 -8.43 -26.51
C ASN A 70 0.69 -7.63 -27.18
N VAL A 71 0.43 -6.99 -28.32
CA VAL A 71 1.40 -6.11 -28.98
C VAL A 71 1.74 -4.91 -28.08
N HIS A 72 0.72 -4.27 -27.49
CA HIS A 72 0.94 -3.15 -26.57
C HIS A 72 1.68 -3.57 -25.30
N LEU A 73 1.29 -4.70 -24.69
CA LEU A 73 1.98 -5.22 -23.49
C LEU A 73 3.44 -5.58 -23.79
N ARG A 74 3.74 -6.14 -24.95
CA ARG A 74 5.11 -6.42 -25.38
C ARG A 74 5.91 -5.14 -25.48
N LYS A 75 5.41 -4.10 -26.18
CA LYS A 75 6.08 -2.81 -26.32
C LYS A 75 6.37 -2.17 -24.95
N LEU A 76 5.39 -2.16 -24.03
CA LEU A 76 5.57 -1.61 -22.68
C LEU A 76 6.61 -2.41 -21.87
N ARG A 77 6.66 -3.72 -22.04
CA ARG A 77 7.67 -4.57 -21.40
C ARG A 77 9.07 -4.34 -21.98
N ASP A 78 9.18 -4.26 -23.31
CA ASP A 78 10.46 -4.04 -24.00
C ASP A 78 11.06 -2.66 -23.64
N THR A 79 10.20 -1.67 -23.38
CA THR A 79 10.62 -0.35 -22.86
C THR A 79 10.81 -0.34 -21.34
N SER A 80 10.64 -1.47 -20.66
CA SER A 80 10.72 -1.58 -19.20
C SER A 80 9.71 -0.73 -18.42
N CYS A 81 8.63 -0.29 -19.06
CA CYS A 81 7.54 0.44 -18.39
C CYS A 81 6.66 -0.47 -17.53
N ILE A 82 6.59 -1.76 -17.87
CA ILE A 82 5.88 -2.79 -17.11
C ILE A 82 6.74 -4.04 -16.91
N ARG A 83 6.40 -4.82 -15.90
CA ARG A 83 6.82 -6.21 -15.73
C ARG A 83 5.57 -7.07 -15.74
N THR A 84 5.65 -8.24 -16.36
CA THR A 84 4.52 -9.18 -16.42
C THR A 84 4.94 -10.51 -15.84
N GLY A 85 4.04 -11.12 -15.07
CA GLY A 85 4.19 -12.47 -14.55
C GLY A 85 2.90 -13.25 -14.76
N ARG A 86 2.83 -14.45 -14.17
CA ARG A 86 1.65 -15.30 -14.27
C ARG A 86 0.50 -14.71 -13.46
N GLY A 87 -0.42 -14.03 -14.14
CA GLY A 87 -1.63 -13.46 -13.54
C GLY A 87 -1.46 -12.05 -12.95
N PHE A 88 -0.35 -11.37 -13.22
CA PHE A 88 -0.18 -9.99 -12.79
C PHE A 88 0.58 -9.14 -13.83
N ILE A 89 0.36 -7.85 -13.78
CA ILE A 89 1.08 -6.82 -14.52
C ILE A 89 1.50 -5.74 -13.52
N ASP A 90 2.80 -5.49 -13.41
CA ASP A 90 3.36 -4.44 -12.57
C ASP A 90 3.74 -3.24 -13.43
N VAL A 91 3.30 -2.06 -13.03
CA VAL A 91 3.80 -0.79 -13.60
C VAL A 91 5.09 -0.43 -12.86
N THR A 92 6.16 -0.21 -13.60
CA THR A 92 7.46 0.17 -13.03
C THR A 92 7.53 1.68 -12.78
N GLU A 93 8.57 2.11 -12.07
CA GLU A 93 8.87 3.53 -11.89
C GLU A 93 9.00 4.27 -13.23
N LYS A 94 9.65 3.65 -14.23
CA LYS A 94 9.75 4.19 -15.59
C LYS A 94 8.38 4.33 -16.27
N GLY A 95 7.49 3.34 -16.06
CA GLY A 95 6.11 3.39 -16.54
C GLY A 95 5.34 4.56 -15.93
N LEU A 96 5.45 4.77 -14.62
CA LEU A 96 4.80 5.89 -13.93
C LEU A 96 5.35 7.23 -14.39
N SER A 97 6.67 7.35 -14.51
CA SER A 97 7.30 8.57 -15.04
C SER A 97 6.84 8.91 -16.47
N SER A 98 6.61 7.88 -17.30
CA SER A 98 6.05 8.07 -18.66
C SER A 98 4.61 8.59 -18.65
N LEU A 99 3.88 8.42 -17.56
CA LEU A 99 2.54 8.99 -17.34
C LEU A 99 2.59 10.37 -16.65
N GLY A 100 3.78 10.91 -16.39
CA GLY A 100 3.96 12.14 -15.62
C GLY A 100 3.67 11.98 -14.13
N LEU A 101 3.55 10.74 -13.65
CA LEU A 101 3.31 10.44 -12.24
C LEU A 101 4.64 10.31 -11.49
N SER A 102 4.66 10.82 -10.27
CA SER A 102 5.83 10.73 -9.39
C SER A 102 5.68 9.56 -8.41
N MET A 103 6.77 8.80 -8.23
CA MET A 103 6.88 7.83 -7.13
C MET A 103 7.15 8.50 -5.79
N ASN A 104 7.42 9.81 -5.79
CA ASN A 104 7.73 10.54 -4.58
C ASN A 104 6.46 10.73 -3.74
N PRO A 105 6.37 10.12 -2.56
CA PRO A 105 5.20 10.24 -1.72
C PRO A 105 5.11 11.62 -1.08
N ALA A 106 3.92 12.01 -0.69
CA ALA A 106 3.72 13.02 0.35
C ALA A 106 3.39 12.34 1.68
N PHE A 107 3.72 13.02 2.76
CA PHE A 107 3.50 12.53 4.11
C PHE A 107 2.53 13.47 4.84
N ILE A 108 1.58 12.91 5.56
CA ILE A 108 0.66 13.68 6.41
C ILE A 108 0.83 13.15 7.83
N LEU A 109 1.29 14.03 8.74
CA LEU A 109 1.37 13.76 10.16
C LEU A 109 0.15 14.39 10.85
N MET A 110 -0.44 13.67 11.80
CA MET A 110 -1.66 14.11 12.45
C MET A 110 -1.63 13.94 13.95
N LYS A 111 -2.21 14.95 14.65
CA LYS A 111 -2.62 14.83 16.04
C LYS A 111 -4.10 14.52 16.12
N ILE A 112 -4.45 13.58 16.98
CA ILE A 112 -5.82 13.07 17.10
C ILE A 112 -6.26 13.17 18.56
N SER A 113 -7.47 13.67 18.77
CA SER A 113 -8.07 13.70 20.11
C SER A 113 -8.13 12.29 20.71
N PRO A 114 -7.59 12.07 21.91
CA PRO A 114 -7.60 10.75 22.57
C PRO A 114 -8.99 10.13 22.65
N VAL A 115 -10.02 10.96 22.87
CA VAL A 115 -11.41 10.51 23.01
C VAL A 115 -11.99 9.98 21.68
N LYS A 116 -11.56 10.56 20.54
CA LYS A 116 -12.07 10.21 19.21
C LYS A 116 -11.11 9.34 18.41
N ARG A 117 -10.01 8.88 18.99
CA ARG A 117 -8.93 8.16 18.32
C ARG A 117 -9.41 6.93 17.54
N ILE A 118 -10.27 6.11 18.11
CA ILE A 118 -10.81 4.92 17.45
C ILE A 118 -11.63 5.31 16.23
N HIS A 119 -12.53 6.29 16.38
CA HIS A 119 -13.34 6.78 15.28
C HIS A 119 -12.51 7.31 14.12
N VAL A 120 -11.48 8.12 14.41
CA VAL A 120 -10.59 8.67 13.38
C VAL A 120 -9.84 7.56 12.65
N TYR A 121 -9.33 6.53 13.36
CA TYR A 121 -8.65 5.42 12.71
C TYR A 121 -9.55 4.61 11.78
N GLU A 122 -10.82 4.40 12.15
CA GLU A 122 -11.78 3.75 11.25
C GLU A 122 -12.02 4.59 9.98
N LYS A 123 -12.16 5.90 10.13
CA LYS A 123 -12.30 6.80 8.98
C LYS A 123 -11.06 6.84 8.08
N ILE A 124 -9.86 6.80 8.65
CA ILE A 124 -8.62 6.72 7.88
C ILE A 124 -8.56 5.45 7.02
N LYS A 125 -9.07 4.32 7.50
CA LYS A 125 -9.11 3.05 6.72
C LYS A 125 -9.97 3.15 5.45
N GLU A 126 -10.96 4.06 5.43
CA GLU A 126 -11.83 4.30 4.29
C GLU A 126 -11.16 5.20 3.22
N LEU A 127 -10.03 5.85 3.55
CA LEU A 127 -9.32 6.74 2.64
C LEU A 127 -8.44 5.97 1.64
N SER A 128 -8.39 6.46 0.42
CA SER A 128 -7.49 5.94 -0.63
C SER A 128 -6.06 6.46 -0.44
N VAL A 129 -5.37 5.99 0.60
CA VAL A 129 -3.97 6.31 0.90
C VAL A 129 -3.09 5.09 0.61
N GLN A 130 -1.81 5.31 0.31
CA GLN A 130 -0.87 4.20 0.08
C GLN A 130 -0.63 3.39 1.35
N ARG A 131 -0.40 4.09 2.48
CA ARG A 131 -0.16 3.49 3.79
C ARG A 131 -0.61 4.44 4.90
N ALA A 132 -1.07 3.87 5.99
CA ALA A 132 -1.38 4.59 7.23
C ALA A 132 -0.75 3.87 8.41
N PHE A 133 -0.10 4.62 9.28
CA PHE A 133 0.57 4.11 10.47
C PHE A 133 0.04 4.83 11.70
N ARG A 134 -0.24 4.08 12.75
CA ARG A 134 -0.32 4.61 14.09
C ARG A 134 1.09 4.73 14.64
N ILE A 135 1.46 5.90 15.13
CA ILE A 135 2.79 6.14 15.69
C ILE A 135 2.68 6.60 17.14
N ALA A 136 3.74 6.42 17.89
CA ALA A 136 3.88 6.94 19.25
C ALA A 136 4.87 8.11 19.22
N GLY A 137 4.54 9.20 19.90
CA GLY A 137 5.35 10.40 19.95
C GLY A 137 4.47 11.66 19.92
N ASP A 138 5.00 12.74 19.38
CA ASP A 138 4.31 14.03 19.30
C ASP A 138 3.09 14.05 18.39
N VAL A 139 2.99 13.07 17.50
CA VAL A 139 1.87 12.86 16.59
C VAL A 139 1.31 11.44 16.75
N ASP A 140 0.05 11.24 16.40
CA ASP A 140 -0.68 9.99 16.60
C ASP A 140 -0.72 9.10 15.35
N ALA A 141 -0.64 9.71 14.15
CA ALA A 141 -0.68 8.99 12.89
C ALA A 141 0.18 9.63 11.81
N LEU A 142 0.68 8.77 10.90
CA LEU A 142 1.39 9.12 9.69
C LEU A 142 0.70 8.45 8.51
N LEU A 143 0.34 9.23 7.49
CA LEU A 143 -0.15 8.73 6.22
C LEU A 143 0.90 8.96 5.13
N ILE A 144 1.02 7.98 4.25
CA ILE A 144 1.77 8.08 3.00
C ILE A 144 0.75 8.15 1.87
N VAL A 145 0.81 9.21 1.09
CA VAL A 145 -0.13 9.47 0.00
C VAL A 145 0.61 9.75 -1.30
N GLU A 146 -0.03 9.47 -2.42
CA GLU A 146 0.46 9.93 -3.72
C GLU A 146 0.43 11.46 -3.75
N ARG A 147 1.46 12.08 -4.28
CA ARG A 147 1.59 13.54 -4.32
C ARG A 147 0.38 14.20 -4.98
N GLU A 148 -0.10 13.60 -6.05
CA GLU A 148 -1.24 14.08 -6.83
C GLU A 148 -2.56 14.01 -6.06
N LYS A 149 -2.65 13.14 -5.05
CA LYS A 149 -3.84 12.95 -4.20
C LYS A 149 -3.76 13.69 -2.86
N LEU A 150 -2.69 14.46 -2.62
CA LEU A 150 -2.46 15.13 -1.33
C LEU A 150 -3.62 16.06 -0.97
N ASP A 151 -3.99 16.96 -1.88
CA ASP A 151 -5.03 17.95 -1.64
C ASP A 151 -6.41 17.32 -1.38
N ASP A 152 -6.76 16.30 -2.17
CA ASP A 152 -8.02 15.57 -1.98
C ASP A 152 -8.04 14.80 -0.67
N THR A 153 -6.90 14.24 -0.28
CA THR A 153 -6.78 13.56 1.02
C THR A 153 -6.90 14.53 2.16
N LEU A 154 -6.25 15.70 2.09
CA LEU A 154 -6.36 16.74 3.11
C LEU A 154 -7.79 17.25 3.25
N LYS A 155 -8.52 17.49 2.15
CA LYS A 155 -9.94 17.87 2.18
C LYS A 155 -10.79 16.83 2.91
N LYS A 156 -10.57 15.54 2.66
CA LYS A 156 -11.30 14.46 3.33
C LYS A 156 -10.95 14.37 4.82
N LEU A 157 -9.66 14.55 5.17
CA LEU A 157 -9.22 14.55 6.56
C LEU A 157 -9.83 15.71 7.36
N TYR A 158 -9.99 16.87 6.75
CA TYR A 158 -10.61 18.05 7.38
C TYR A 158 -12.06 17.80 7.83
N LEU A 159 -12.76 16.87 7.19
CA LEU A 159 -14.14 16.50 7.52
C LEU A 159 -14.23 15.47 8.65
N ILE A 160 -13.10 14.92 9.10
CA ILE A 160 -13.07 13.88 10.14
C ILE A 160 -12.99 14.56 11.52
N GLU A 161 -14.08 14.46 12.26
CA GLU A 161 -14.12 14.99 13.63
C GLU A 161 -13.16 14.23 14.54
N GLY A 162 -12.33 14.98 15.28
CA GLY A 162 -11.34 14.43 16.20
C GLY A 162 -9.90 14.58 15.73
N ILE A 163 -9.66 15.03 14.51
CA ILE A 163 -8.34 15.47 14.06
C ILE A 163 -8.10 16.87 14.61
N GLN A 164 -7.00 17.07 15.35
CA GLN A 164 -6.67 18.32 16.01
C GLN A 164 -5.68 19.16 15.19
N ASP A 165 -4.70 18.50 14.56
CA ASP A 165 -3.66 19.13 13.75
C ASP A 165 -3.23 18.21 12.63
N THR A 166 -2.92 18.78 11.47
CA THR A 166 -2.35 18.08 10.32
C THR A 166 -1.19 18.87 9.74
N ARG A 167 -0.07 18.17 9.49
CA ARG A 167 1.09 18.72 8.80
C ARG A 167 1.42 17.87 7.61
N SER A 168 1.50 18.49 6.43
CA SER A 168 1.86 17.82 5.20
C SER A 168 3.29 18.12 4.78
N TYR A 169 3.98 17.12 4.27
CA TYR A 169 5.34 17.20 3.76
C TYR A 169 5.38 16.57 2.38
N VAL A 170 6.00 17.27 1.45
CA VAL A 170 6.16 16.79 0.08
C VAL A 170 7.61 16.40 -0.15
N THR A 171 7.83 15.20 -0.66
CA THR A 171 9.18 14.74 -1.02
C THR A 171 9.71 15.58 -2.17
N ILE A 172 10.90 16.14 -2.02
CA ILE A 172 11.59 16.88 -3.08
C ILE A 172 12.36 15.90 -3.97
N GLU A 173 13.13 14.99 -3.35
CA GLU A 173 13.91 13.97 -4.06
C GLU A 173 14.07 12.71 -3.22
N THR A 174 14.36 11.61 -3.88
CA THR A 174 14.75 10.36 -3.22
C THR A 174 16.27 10.28 -3.16
N ILE A 175 16.84 10.19 -1.97
CA ILE A 175 18.30 10.17 -1.75
C ILE A 175 18.86 8.73 -1.94
N LYS A 176 18.03 7.68 -1.70
CA LYS A 176 18.48 6.28 -1.77
C LYS A 176 17.36 5.36 -2.22
#